data_c4a9952eb717912f75b226b3446361bc
#
_entry.id   c4a9952eb717912f75b226b3446361bc
#
_cell.length_a   1.000
_cell.length_b   1.000
_cell.length_c   1.000
_cell.angle_alpha   90.00
_cell.angle_beta   90.00
_cell.angle_gamma   90.00
#
_symmetry.space_group_name_H-M   'P 1'
#
loop_
_entity.id
_entity.type
_entity.pdbx_description
1 polymer ?
#
loop_
_entity_poly.entity_id
_entity_poly.type
_entity_poly.pdbx_seq_one_letter_code
_entity_poly.pdbx_strand_id
1 'polypeptide(L)'
;LLVLLGIGLRLGILPLNLPFTDEMVLRRGFGTVLRIIQASTCLVVLARLPEQLFPPVWTSILLSITFLAMIYAASMWLVSSDELKGRPFFMIVVGGFGITCVLLGHPAFVGIWTTALLISGGVLFLSSARGIIWLVLIGMAMVGMTRLPYTPAAPAWLGLIPAGFNLTAISSIIV
;
A
#
# COMPACT_ATOMS: atom_id res chain seq x y z
N LEU A 1 17.88 2.90 -8.12
CA LEU A 1 17.88 3.16 -6.67
C LEU A 1 17.31 4.55 -6.37
N LEU A 2 17.84 5.64 -6.97
CA LEU A 2 17.40 7.02 -6.67
C LEU A 2 15.90 7.24 -6.88
N VAL A 3 15.32 6.70 -7.95
CA VAL A 3 13.87 6.78 -8.22
C VAL A 3 13.07 6.09 -7.11
N LEU A 4 13.48 4.89 -6.70
CA LEU A 4 12.80 4.16 -5.63
C LEU A 4 12.90 4.89 -4.29
N LEU A 5 14.09 5.42 -3.95
CA LEU A 5 14.28 6.22 -2.75
C LEU A 5 13.46 7.51 -2.78
N GLY A 6 13.43 8.21 -3.91
CA GLY A 6 12.61 9.41 -4.08
C GLY A 6 11.11 9.14 -3.93
N ILE A 7 10.63 8.04 -4.49
CA ILE A 7 9.24 7.59 -4.31
C ILE A 7 8.99 7.16 -2.86
N GLY A 8 9.91 6.39 -2.28
CA GLY A 8 9.81 5.95 -0.89
C GLY A 8 9.76 7.10 0.09
N LEU A 9 10.59 8.14 -0.10
CA LEU A 9 10.53 9.39 0.66
C LEU A 9 9.17 10.08 0.52
N ARG A 10 8.68 10.16 -0.70
CA ARG A 10 7.40 10.83 -1.00
C ARG A 10 6.20 10.09 -0.42
N LEU A 11 6.26 8.77 -0.34
CA LEU A 11 5.26 7.92 0.31
C LEU A 11 5.44 7.84 1.83
N GLY A 12 6.58 8.31 2.37
CA GLY A 12 6.91 8.22 3.77
C GLY A 12 7.39 6.84 4.24
N ILE A 13 7.88 6.01 3.32
CA ILE A 13 8.27 4.61 3.60
C ILE A 13 9.79 4.47 3.71
N LEU A 14 10.56 5.16 2.87
CA LEU A 14 12.01 5.01 2.75
C LEU A 14 12.74 6.37 2.78
N PRO A 15 13.23 6.85 3.92
CA PRO A 15 13.04 6.35 5.28
C PRO A 15 11.61 6.57 5.79
N LEU A 16 11.24 5.85 6.84
CA LEU A 16 9.94 6.06 7.48
C LEU A 16 9.84 7.49 8.00
N ASN A 17 8.99 8.26 7.39
CA ASN A 17 8.63 9.59 7.85
C ASN A 17 7.15 9.86 7.59
N LEU A 18 6.57 10.78 8.34
CA LEU A 18 5.24 11.29 8.06
C LEU A 18 5.40 12.57 7.22
N PRO A 19 5.14 12.51 5.92
CA PRO A 19 5.40 13.65 5.04
C PRO A 19 4.54 14.89 5.36
N PHE A 20 3.53 14.74 6.25
CA PHE A 20 2.60 15.80 6.57
C PHE A 20 2.10 15.68 8.02
N THR A 21 2.73 16.37 8.94
CA THR A 21 2.34 16.40 10.36
C THR A 21 1.17 17.35 10.67
N ASP A 22 0.99 18.43 9.89
CA ASP A 22 -0.04 19.45 10.13
C ASP A 22 -1.26 19.29 9.23
N GLU A 23 -1.97 18.17 9.38
CA GLU A 23 -3.11 17.83 8.53
C GLU A 23 -4.42 18.55 8.88
N MET A 24 -4.49 19.19 10.03
CA MET A 24 -5.74 19.77 10.54
C MET A 24 -6.30 20.92 9.69
N VAL A 25 -5.50 21.53 8.82
CA VAL A 25 -5.88 22.70 8.02
C VAL A 25 -6.55 22.34 6.69
N LEU A 26 -6.30 21.16 6.14
CA LEU A 26 -6.84 20.78 4.85
C LEU A 26 -8.25 20.15 4.98
N ARG A 27 -9.22 20.71 4.26
CA ARG A 27 -10.58 20.16 4.18
C ARG A 27 -10.53 18.68 3.75
N ARG A 28 -11.43 17.86 4.33
CA ARG A 28 -11.54 16.41 4.08
C ARG A 28 -11.43 16.03 2.59
N GLY A 29 -12.21 16.68 1.71
CA GLY A 29 -12.23 16.36 0.28
C GLY A 29 -10.91 16.68 -0.42
N PHE A 30 -10.49 17.94 -0.39
CA PHE A 30 -9.34 18.42 -1.14
C PHE A 30 -8.02 17.78 -0.66
N GLY A 31 -7.80 17.73 0.66
CA GLY A 31 -6.60 17.11 1.22
C GLY A 31 -6.51 15.60 0.93
N THR A 32 -7.65 14.89 0.92
CA THR A 32 -7.68 13.47 0.56
C THR A 32 -7.34 13.25 -0.90
N VAL A 33 -7.98 14.00 -1.80
CA VAL A 33 -7.77 13.87 -3.26
C VAL A 33 -6.31 14.15 -3.61
N LEU A 34 -5.72 15.23 -3.12
CA LEU A 34 -4.32 15.57 -3.39
C LEU A 34 -3.38 14.42 -2.98
N ARG A 35 -3.59 13.84 -1.81
CA ARG A 35 -2.71 12.79 -1.28
C ARG A 35 -2.88 11.46 -2.00
N ILE A 36 -4.13 11.06 -2.25
CA ILE A 36 -4.40 9.82 -2.99
C ILE A 36 -3.84 9.91 -4.41
N ILE A 37 -4.02 11.03 -5.10
CA ILE A 37 -3.47 11.23 -6.44
C ILE A 37 -1.94 11.20 -6.40
N GLN A 38 -1.33 11.89 -5.42
CA GLN A 38 0.12 11.90 -5.27
C GLN A 38 0.68 10.49 -5.01
N ALA A 39 0.07 9.73 -4.09
CA ALA A 39 0.48 8.36 -3.81
C ALA A 39 0.28 7.45 -5.03
N SER A 40 -0.86 7.58 -5.72
CA SER A 40 -1.17 6.80 -6.92
C SER A 40 -0.19 7.09 -8.06
N THR A 41 0.18 8.35 -8.29
CA THR A 41 1.20 8.69 -9.31
C THR A 41 2.56 8.08 -8.98
N CYS A 42 2.95 8.06 -7.70
CA CYS A 42 4.16 7.38 -7.26
C CYS A 42 4.11 5.87 -7.57
N LEU A 43 2.99 5.21 -7.29
CA LEU A 43 2.81 3.80 -7.59
C LEU A 43 2.80 3.51 -9.10
N VAL A 44 2.18 4.37 -9.91
CA VAL A 44 2.23 4.25 -11.38
C VAL A 44 3.66 4.32 -11.91
N VAL A 45 4.50 5.20 -11.36
CA VAL A 45 5.92 5.25 -11.72
C VAL A 45 6.64 3.97 -11.29
N LEU A 46 6.34 3.45 -10.11
CA LEU A 46 6.88 2.16 -9.64
C LEU A 46 6.51 0.99 -10.56
N ALA A 47 5.29 0.98 -11.09
CA ALA A 47 4.82 -0.05 -12.03
C ALA A 47 5.60 -0.07 -13.37
N ARG A 48 6.33 1.01 -13.68
CA ARG A 48 7.16 1.13 -14.90
C ARG A 48 8.62 0.73 -14.69
N LEU A 49 9.00 0.36 -13.48
CA LEU A 49 10.36 -0.06 -13.21
C LEU A 49 10.61 -1.47 -13.76
N PRO A 50 11.85 -1.78 -14.21
CA PRO A 50 12.20 -3.11 -14.66
C PRO A 50 12.19 -4.13 -13.52
N GLU A 51 11.98 -5.42 -13.85
CA GLU A 51 11.79 -6.51 -12.89
C GLU A 51 13.02 -6.81 -12.02
N GLN A 52 14.22 -6.54 -12.52
CA GLN A 52 15.47 -6.83 -11.80
C GLN A 52 16.26 -5.53 -11.59
N LEU A 53 15.95 -4.79 -10.55
CA LEU A 53 16.55 -3.50 -10.28
C LEU A 53 17.73 -3.53 -9.33
N PHE A 54 17.78 -4.52 -8.42
CA PHE A 54 18.71 -4.47 -7.29
C PHE A 54 19.43 -5.80 -7.05
N PRO A 55 20.72 -5.74 -6.61
CA PRO A 55 21.38 -6.89 -6.05
C PRO A 55 20.62 -7.45 -4.83
N PRO A 56 20.68 -8.76 -4.55
CA PRO A 56 19.92 -9.42 -3.49
C PRO A 56 20.08 -8.78 -2.10
N VAL A 57 21.29 -8.29 -1.81
CA VAL A 57 21.62 -7.64 -0.51
C VAL A 57 20.78 -6.36 -0.32
N TRP A 58 20.75 -5.49 -1.32
CA TRP A 58 19.96 -4.26 -1.26
C TRP A 58 18.46 -4.54 -1.22
N THR A 59 18.00 -5.53 -1.96
CA THR A 59 16.61 -5.96 -1.93
C THR A 59 16.18 -6.37 -0.53
N SER A 60 16.98 -7.19 0.17
CA SER A 60 16.68 -7.65 1.53
C SER A 60 16.64 -6.49 2.53
N ILE A 61 17.58 -5.55 2.45
CA ILE A 61 17.61 -4.37 3.32
C ILE A 61 16.37 -3.50 3.09
N LEU A 62 16.07 -3.19 1.83
CA LEU A 62 14.91 -2.35 1.48
C LEU A 62 13.59 -3.03 1.85
N LEU A 63 13.46 -4.34 1.67
CA LEU A 63 12.30 -5.11 2.11
C LEU A 63 12.11 -5.03 3.63
N SER A 64 13.18 -5.18 4.40
CA SER A 64 13.12 -5.10 5.86
C SER A 64 12.66 -3.72 6.33
N ILE A 65 13.21 -2.65 5.75
CA ILE A 65 12.80 -1.28 6.08
C ILE A 65 11.34 -1.04 5.69
N THR A 66 10.93 -1.47 4.48
CA THR A 66 9.55 -1.35 4.01
C THR A 66 8.58 -2.10 4.92
N PHE A 67 8.93 -3.32 5.33
CA PHE A 67 8.11 -4.14 6.22
C PHE A 67 7.94 -3.50 7.61
N LEU A 68 9.03 -2.97 8.20
CA LEU A 68 8.97 -2.24 9.46
C LEU A 68 8.10 -0.98 9.34
N ALA A 69 8.22 -0.24 8.25
CA ALA A 69 7.40 0.93 7.98
C ALA A 69 5.90 0.57 7.87
N MET A 70 5.57 -0.56 7.23
CA MET A 70 4.19 -1.04 7.10
C MET A 70 3.62 -1.48 8.45
N ILE A 71 4.39 -2.20 9.29
CA ILE A 71 3.95 -2.60 10.63
C ILE A 71 3.69 -1.37 11.48
N TYR A 72 4.62 -0.41 11.48
CA TYR A 72 4.45 0.84 12.21
C TYR A 72 3.19 1.58 11.74
N ALA A 73 3.03 1.75 10.43
CA ALA A 73 1.88 2.44 9.87
C ALA A 73 0.57 1.71 10.18
N ALA A 74 0.53 0.39 10.08
CA ALA A 74 -0.66 -0.40 10.41
C ALA A 74 -1.04 -0.25 11.89
N SER A 75 -0.06 -0.30 12.81
CA SER A 75 -0.31 -0.11 14.23
C SER A 75 -0.80 1.31 14.55
N MET A 76 -0.21 2.33 13.96
CA MET A 76 -0.62 3.72 14.14
C MET A 76 -2.00 3.99 13.53
N TRP A 77 -2.35 3.32 12.44
CA TRP A 77 -3.69 3.41 11.86
C TRP A 77 -4.75 2.83 12.79
N LEU A 78 -4.49 1.70 13.42
CA LEU A 78 -5.41 1.07 14.39
C LEU A 78 -5.61 1.92 15.66
N VAL A 79 -4.58 2.66 16.09
CA VAL A 79 -4.64 3.52 17.28
C VAL A 79 -5.19 4.90 16.96
N SER A 80 -5.28 5.28 15.69
CA SER A 80 -5.74 6.62 15.29
C SER A 80 -7.19 6.87 15.73
N SER A 81 -7.41 7.98 16.43
CA SER A 81 -8.72 8.36 16.97
C SER A 81 -9.70 8.92 15.92
N ASP A 82 -9.21 9.24 14.73
CA ASP A 82 -9.99 9.84 13.64
C ASP A 82 -9.52 9.27 12.31
N GLU A 83 -10.46 9.03 11.39
CA GLU A 83 -10.22 8.53 10.04
C GLU A 83 -9.18 9.39 9.28
N LEU A 84 -9.28 10.71 9.43
CA LEU A 84 -8.39 11.64 8.73
C LEU A 84 -6.95 11.59 9.27
N LYS A 85 -6.78 11.34 10.56
CA LYS A 85 -5.46 11.12 11.16
C LYS A 85 -4.85 9.80 10.74
N GLY A 86 -5.68 8.80 10.46
CA GLY A 86 -5.26 7.49 9.96
C GLY A 86 -4.84 7.48 8.49
N ARG A 87 -5.24 8.49 7.71
CA ARG A 87 -5.04 8.56 6.26
C ARG A 87 -3.58 8.38 5.79
N PRO A 88 -2.57 9.07 6.34
CA PRO A 88 -1.19 8.88 5.92
C PRO A 88 -0.68 7.47 6.20
N PHE A 89 -1.09 6.88 7.29
CA PHE A 89 -0.70 5.51 7.65
C PHE A 89 -1.28 4.48 6.70
N PHE A 90 -2.54 4.64 6.30
CA PHE A 90 -3.14 3.80 5.25
C PHE A 90 -2.37 3.87 3.93
N MET A 91 -1.96 5.08 3.51
CA MET A 91 -1.18 5.27 2.29
C MET A 91 0.21 4.62 2.38
N ILE A 92 0.86 4.68 3.55
CA ILE A 92 2.14 4.01 3.79
C ILE A 92 1.98 2.49 3.65
N VAL A 93 0.91 1.90 4.21
CA VAL A 93 0.67 0.45 4.10
C VAL A 93 0.47 0.03 2.64
N VAL A 94 -0.44 0.69 1.92
CA VAL A 94 -0.72 0.33 0.52
C VAL A 94 0.46 0.65 -0.39
N GLY A 95 1.13 1.77 -0.17
CA GLY A 95 2.37 2.12 -0.87
C GLY A 95 3.48 1.11 -0.61
N GLY A 96 3.58 0.60 0.62
CA GLY A 96 4.51 -0.45 1.01
C GLY A 96 4.28 -1.75 0.25
N PHE A 97 3.03 -2.17 0.04
CA PHE A 97 2.73 -3.32 -0.84
C PHE A 97 3.24 -3.09 -2.27
N GLY A 98 3.04 -1.88 -2.83
CA GLY A 98 3.57 -1.54 -4.15
C GLY A 98 5.09 -1.61 -4.22
N ILE A 99 5.81 -1.05 -3.24
CA ILE A 99 7.28 -1.13 -3.16
C ILE A 99 7.73 -2.58 -3.02
N THR A 100 7.07 -3.37 -2.17
CA THR A 100 7.38 -4.79 -1.97
C THR A 100 7.26 -5.57 -3.29
N CYS A 101 6.19 -5.35 -4.07
CA CYS A 101 6.04 -5.99 -5.39
C CYS A 101 7.22 -5.68 -6.32
N VAL A 102 7.68 -4.43 -6.37
CA VAL A 102 8.82 -4.03 -7.19
C VAL A 102 10.12 -4.69 -6.72
N LEU A 103 10.35 -4.71 -5.40
CA LEU A 103 11.56 -5.32 -4.81
C LEU A 103 11.61 -6.84 -5.03
N LEU A 104 10.45 -7.49 -5.12
CA LEU A 104 10.33 -8.92 -5.40
C LEU A 104 10.35 -9.24 -6.92
N GLY A 105 10.50 -8.24 -7.80
CA GLY A 105 10.56 -8.42 -9.24
C GLY A 105 9.18 -8.54 -9.92
N HIS A 106 8.14 -8.06 -9.29
CA HIS A 106 6.76 -8.14 -9.78
C HIS A 106 6.10 -6.76 -9.98
N PRO A 107 6.68 -5.81 -10.74
CA PRO A 107 6.14 -4.46 -10.90
C PRO A 107 4.74 -4.43 -11.54
N ALA A 108 4.38 -5.43 -12.33
CA ALA A 108 3.06 -5.51 -12.97
C ALA A 108 1.89 -5.48 -11.96
N PHE A 109 2.07 -6.04 -10.76
CA PHE A 109 1.03 -6.06 -9.72
C PHE A 109 0.84 -4.72 -8.99
N VAL A 110 1.78 -3.78 -9.13
CA VAL A 110 1.67 -2.44 -8.52
C VAL A 110 0.46 -1.68 -9.06
N GLY A 111 0.10 -1.89 -10.33
CA GLY A 111 -1.09 -1.27 -10.93
C GLY A 111 -2.39 -1.66 -10.20
N ILE A 112 -2.49 -2.90 -9.73
CA ILE A 112 -3.65 -3.37 -8.95
C ILE A 112 -3.67 -2.70 -7.57
N TRP A 113 -2.53 -2.57 -6.89
CA TRP A 113 -2.43 -1.83 -5.63
C TRP A 113 -2.76 -0.35 -5.80
N THR A 114 -2.41 0.24 -6.95
CA THR A 114 -2.78 1.63 -7.28
C THR A 114 -4.29 1.79 -7.40
N THR A 115 -4.96 0.91 -8.11
CA THR A 115 -6.43 0.93 -8.24
C THR A 115 -7.11 0.65 -6.91
N ALA A 116 -6.59 -0.29 -6.11
CA ALA A 116 -7.08 -0.56 -4.77
C ALA A 116 -6.94 0.67 -3.86
N LEU A 117 -5.82 1.39 -3.92
CA LEU A 117 -5.61 2.64 -3.18
C LEU A 117 -6.62 3.72 -3.59
N LEU A 118 -6.84 3.91 -4.89
CA LEU A 118 -7.78 4.92 -5.41
C LEU A 118 -9.21 4.63 -4.96
N ILE A 119 -9.67 3.39 -5.10
CA ILE A 119 -11.05 3.00 -4.77
C ILE A 119 -11.24 2.99 -3.26
N SER A 120 -10.45 2.22 -2.52
CA SER A 120 -10.63 2.06 -1.08
C SER A 120 -10.30 3.34 -0.31
N GLY A 121 -9.21 4.02 -0.68
CA GLY A 121 -8.86 5.31 -0.09
C GLY A 121 -9.89 6.39 -0.40
N GLY A 122 -10.43 6.42 -1.64
CA GLY A 122 -11.51 7.31 -2.02
C GLY A 122 -12.77 7.05 -1.19
N VAL A 123 -13.23 5.81 -1.13
CA VAL A 123 -14.42 5.44 -0.35
C VAL A 123 -14.21 5.72 1.14
N LEU A 124 -13.07 5.34 1.70
CA LEU A 124 -12.80 5.47 3.13
C LEU A 124 -12.70 6.93 3.60
N PHE A 125 -11.99 7.78 2.86
CA PHE A 125 -11.65 9.12 3.34
C PHE A 125 -12.50 10.25 2.73
N LEU A 126 -13.16 10.04 1.58
CA LEU A 126 -14.07 11.04 1.00
C LEU A 126 -15.50 10.89 1.52
N SER A 127 -15.93 9.66 1.88
CA SER A 127 -17.24 9.44 2.45
C SER A 127 -17.30 10.02 3.87
N SER A 128 -18.31 10.83 4.14
CA SER A 128 -18.66 11.18 5.51
C SER A 128 -19.59 10.08 6.05
N ALA A 129 -19.03 9.07 6.69
CA ALA A 129 -19.72 7.84 7.12
C ALA A 129 -20.80 8.10 8.18
N ARG A 130 -21.94 8.66 7.78
CA ARG A 130 -23.10 8.91 8.66
C ARG A 130 -24.30 8.01 8.39
N GLY A 131 -24.22 7.07 7.45
CA GLY A 131 -25.33 6.18 7.10
C GLY A 131 -24.88 4.73 6.91
N ILE A 132 -25.82 3.79 7.08
CA ILE A 132 -25.59 2.35 6.92
C ILE A 132 -25.02 2.01 5.54
N ILE A 133 -25.46 2.70 4.50
CA ILE A 133 -24.99 2.50 3.12
C ILE A 133 -23.49 2.78 3.00
N TRP A 134 -23.01 3.85 3.63
CA TRP A 134 -21.58 4.19 3.62
C TRP A 134 -20.74 3.17 4.40
N LEU A 135 -21.26 2.66 5.51
CA LEU A 135 -20.62 1.59 6.27
C LEU A 135 -20.47 0.31 5.44
N VAL A 136 -21.49 -0.06 4.68
CA VAL A 136 -21.45 -1.19 3.77
C VAL A 136 -20.41 -0.96 2.65
N LEU A 137 -20.39 0.22 2.04
CA LEU A 137 -19.41 0.56 0.98
C LEU A 137 -17.96 0.51 1.51
N ILE A 138 -17.71 1.03 2.70
CA ILE A 138 -16.39 0.95 3.36
C ILE A 138 -16.03 -0.51 3.62
N GLY A 139 -16.96 -1.30 4.17
CA GLY A 139 -16.76 -2.72 4.39
C GLY A 139 -16.43 -3.47 3.09
N MET A 140 -17.17 -3.21 2.02
CA MET A 140 -16.89 -3.79 0.69
C MET A 140 -15.52 -3.37 0.15
N ALA A 141 -15.13 -2.10 0.31
CA ALA A 141 -13.81 -1.61 -0.12
C ALA A 141 -12.68 -2.30 0.67
N MET A 142 -12.86 -2.51 1.97
CA MET A 142 -11.88 -3.23 2.81
C MET A 142 -11.80 -4.71 2.43
N VAL A 143 -12.93 -5.39 2.23
CA VAL A 143 -12.96 -6.77 1.74
C VAL A 143 -12.31 -6.86 0.36
N GLY A 144 -12.51 -5.86 -0.51
CA GLY A 144 -11.89 -5.79 -1.84
C GLY A 144 -10.36 -5.75 -1.82
N MET A 145 -9.74 -5.33 -0.70
CA MET A 145 -8.29 -5.34 -0.51
C MET A 145 -7.74 -6.67 0.04
N THR A 146 -8.59 -7.59 0.44
CA THR A 146 -8.17 -8.88 0.97
C THR A 146 -7.73 -9.85 -0.12
N ARG A 147 -7.15 -10.98 0.27
CA ARG A 147 -6.79 -12.08 -0.62
C ARG A 147 -7.97 -13.03 -0.90
N LEU A 148 -9.19 -12.68 -0.54
CA LEU A 148 -10.33 -13.56 -0.79
C LEU A 148 -10.50 -13.78 -2.31
N PRO A 149 -10.90 -14.98 -2.74
CA PRO A 149 -11.18 -15.27 -4.15
C PRO A 149 -12.27 -14.29 -4.64
N TYR A 150 -12.11 -13.85 -5.89
CA TYR A 150 -12.98 -12.87 -6.55
C TYR A 150 -12.86 -11.41 -6.05
N THR A 151 -11.96 -11.09 -5.11
CA THR A 151 -11.68 -9.69 -4.76
C THR A 151 -10.75 -9.04 -5.79
N PRO A 152 -10.90 -7.73 -6.08
CA PRO A 152 -10.06 -7.05 -7.07
C PRO A 152 -8.57 -7.08 -6.75
N ALA A 153 -8.20 -7.09 -5.46
CA ALA A 153 -6.81 -7.13 -5.03
C ALA A 153 -6.24 -8.55 -4.92
N ALA A 154 -7.06 -9.61 -5.03
CA ALA A 154 -6.60 -11.00 -4.89
C ALA A 154 -5.36 -11.34 -5.76
N PRO A 155 -5.30 -11.00 -7.06
CA PRO A 155 -4.13 -11.27 -7.87
C PRO A 155 -2.90 -10.46 -7.43
N ALA A 156 -3.06 -9.28 -6.86
CA ALA A 156 -1.95 -8.45 -6.41
C ALA A 156 -1.17 -9.08 -5.24
N TRP A 157 -1.81 -9.91 -4.44
CA TRP A 157 -1.16 -10.66 -3.37
C TRP A 157 -0.15 -11.70 -3.89
N LEU A 158 -0.30 -12.16 -5.15
CA LEU A 158 0.69 -13.02 -5.79
C LEU A 158 2.01 -12.28 -6.03
N GLY A 159 1.96 -10.98 -6.26
CA GLY A 159 3.14 -10.14 -6.41
C GLY A 159 3.96 -9.97 -5.12
N LEU A 160 3.43 -10.35 -3.96
CA LEU A 160 4.13 -10.34 -2.68
C LEU A 160 4.83 -11.66 -2.36
N ILE A 161 4.70 -12.67 -3.24
CA ILE A 161 5.35 -13.97 -3.08
C ILE A 161 6.67 -13.92 -3.85
N PRO A 162 7.82 -14.22 -3.20
CA PRO A 162 9.11 -14.24 -3.89
C PRO A 162 9.11 -15.21 -5.09
N ALA A 163 9.72 -14.79 -6.20
CA ALA A 163 9.91 -15.66 -7.35
C ALA A 163 10.74 -16.89 -6.92
N GLY A 164 10.18 -18.08 -7.07
CA GLY A 164 10.81 -19.34 -6.62
C GLY A 164 10.22 -19.92 -5.32
N PHE A 165 9.28 -19.26 -4.69
CA PHE A 165 8.55 -19.80 -3.54
C PHE A 165 7.52 -20.81 -4.05
N ASN A 166 7.90 -22.10 -4.12
CA ASN A 166 6.98 -23.18 -4.48
C ASN A 166 6.05 -23.50 -3.31
N LEU A 167 4.79 -23.10 -3.43
CA LEU A 167 3.73 -23.46 -2.47
C LEU A 167 3.60 -25.01 -2.33
N THR A 168 4.00 -25.75 -3.36
CA THR A 168 4.05 -27.23 -3.35
C THR A 168 5.07 -27.77 -2.36
N ALA A 169 6.14 -27.02 -2.05
CA ALA A 169 7.13 -27.43 -1.05
C ALA A 169 6.56 -27.38 0.39
N ILE A 170 5.61 -26.49 0.65
CA ILE A 170 4.97 -26.39 1.98
C ILE A 170 3.95 -27.53 2.18
N SER A 171 3.23 -27.91 1.13
CA SER A 171 2.29 -29.03 1.21
C SER A 171 2.99 -30.38 1.45
N SER A 172 4.25 -30.55 1.01
CA SER A 172 5.05 -31.75 1.25
C SER A 172 5.64 -31.83 2.68
N ILE A 173 5.59 -30.74 3.47
CA ILE A 173 6.06 -30.72 4.87
C ILE A 173 4.89 -31.03 5.83
N ILE A 174 3.64 -30.93 5.35
CA ILE A 174 2.42 -31.11 6.17
C ILE A 174 1.82 -32.52 6.00
N VAL A 175 2.36 -33.33 5.07
CA VAL A 175 2.03 -34.75 4.90
C VAL A 175 3.11 -35.61 5.54
#